data_8dd559374d22fbf4da0f70f874321ef4
#
_entry.id   8dd559374d22fbf4da0f70f874321ef4
#
_cell.length_a   1.000
_cell.length_b   1.000
_cell.length_c   1.000
_cell.angle_alpha   90.00
_cell.angle_beta   90.00
_cell.angle_gamma   90.00
#
_symmetry.space_group_name_H-M   'P 1'
#
loop_
_entity.id
_entity.type
_entity.pdbx_description
1 polymer ?
#
loop_
_entity_poly.entity_id
_entity_poly.type
_entity_poly.pdbx_seq_one_letter_code
_entity_poly.pdbx_strand_id
1 'polypeptide(L)'
;MTVVHVSILTRIQKPDILRHLAELSSDDLWLRFGSHMRRSALEDYVNGIDFSSDKALGIYDPELKLVGFTHVGIEPAGRCAELGISVLPEYRRRGYAGAMLRQALHHAAHLDLDRVYVYFRIANLPMMRLARKAGFAIGIDGSEAVASKQVKKVPPRKQWRADAVRSIASCVTRFKVAEAAFRGMCARALVRLARKVWAGRWWMFRKITASERPTG
;
A
#
# COMPACT_ATOMS: atom_id res chain seq x y z
N MET A 1 20.80 12.57 1.60
CA MET A 1 19.65 12.01 0.88
C MET A 1 19.02 10.94 1.77
N THR A 2 17.81 11.14 2.23
CA THR A 2 17.10 10.14 3.05
C THR A 2 16.80 8.94 2.16
N VAL A 3 17.27 7.75 2.56
CA VAL A 3 17.00 6.51 1.84
C VAL A 3 15.52 6.16 2.07
N VAL A 4 14.72 6.23 1.01
CA VAL A 4 13.30 5.86 1.06
C VAL A 4 13.21 4.33 0.98
N HIS A 5 12.69 3.72 2.04
CA HIS A 5 12.48 2.27 2.07
C HIS A 5 11.16 1.91 1.38
N VAL A 6 11.23 1.05 0.36
CA VAL A 6 10.06 0.51 -0.36
C VAL A 6 9.92 -0.96 0.02
N SER A 7 8.80 -1.31 0.62
CA SER A 7 8.48 -2.67 1.08
C SER A 7 7.66 -3.43 0.04
N ILE A 8 7.88 -4.73 -0.06
CA ILE A 8 6.97 -5.64 -0.79
C ILE A 8 5.79 -5.93 0.14
N LEU A 9 4.59 -5.66 -0.36
CA LEU A 9 3.34 -5.97 0.32
C LEU A 9 2.87 -7.37 -0.05
N THR A 10 2.11 -7.98 0.85
CA THR A 10 1.51 -9.30 0.68
C THR A 10 0.01 -9.22 0.94
N ARG A 11 -0.69 -10.33 0.82
CA ARG A 11 -2.12 -10.44 1.11
C ARG A 11 -2.50 -9.92 2.51
N ILE A 12 -1.58 -10.01 3.49
CA ILE A 12 -1.81 -9.52 4.86
C ILE A 12 -2.04 -8.00 4.90
N GLN A 13 -1.42 -7.25 3.98
CA GLN A 13 -1.54 -5.80 3.89
C GLN A 13 -2.74 -5.29 3.07
N LYS A 14 -3.65 -6.16 2.61
CA LYS A 14 -4.88 -5.72 1.92
C LYS A 14 -5.65 -4.63 2.68
N PRO A 15 -5.83 -4.71 4.01
CA PRO A 15 -6.51 -3.66 4.77
C PRO A 15 -5.77 -2.30 4.71
N ASP A 16 -4.44 -2.30 4.70
CA ASP A 16 -3.65 -1.08 4.61
C ASP A 16 -3.73 -0.48 3.21
N ILE A 17 -3.71 -1.32 2.16
CA ILE A 17 -3.90 -0.89 0.76
C ILE A 17 -5.28 -0.24 0.60
N LEU A 18 -6.33 -0.88 1.11
CA LEU A 18 -7.69 -0.33 1.04
C LEU A 18 -7.79 1.00 1.77
N ARG A 19 -7.21 1.12 2.96
CA ARG A 19 -7.19 2.36 3.74
C ARG A 19 -6.47 3.46 2.97
N HIS A 20 -5.28 3.17 2.42
CA HIS A 20 -4.52 4.10 1.61
C HIS A 20 -5.32 4.62 0.40
N LEU A 21 -5.98 3.73 -0.35
CA LEU A 21 -6.78 4.12 -1.51
C LEU A 21 -8.04 4.90 -1.10
N ALA A 22 -8.66 4.58 0.03
CA ALA A 22 -9.84 5.27 0.55
C ALA A 22 -9.54 6.68 1.08
N GLU A 23 -8.28 6.99 1.41
CA GLU A 23 -7.82 8.32 1.82
C GLU A 23 -7.48 9.24 0.64
N LEU A 24 -7.41 8.71 -0.58
CA LEU A 24 -7.22 9.53 -1.78
C LEU A 24 -8.49 10.33 -2.09
N SER A 25 -8.32 11.54 -2.58
CA SER A 25 -9.45 12.35 -3.06
C SER A 25 -10.12 11.71 -4.29
N SER A 26 -11.37 12.09 -4.57
CA SER A 26 -12.06 11.68 -5.80
C SER A 26 -11.26 12.01 -7.06
N ASP A 27 -10.58 13.17 -7.07
CA ASP A 27 -9.75 13.61 -8.19
C ASP A 27 -8.50 12.72 -8.32
N ASP A 28 -7.86 12.36 -7.22
CA ASP A 28 -6.71 11.46 -7.24
C ASP A 28 -7.09 10.07 -7.75
N LEU A 29 -8.24 9.55 -7.31
CA LEU A 29 -8.78 8.28 -7.79
C LEU A 29 -9.11 8.35 -9.28
N TRP A 30 -9.76 9.44 -9.73
CA TRP A 30 -10.03 9.63 -11.15
C TRP A 30 -8.75 9.73 -11.99
N LEU A 31 -7.73 10.46 -11.51
CA LEU A 31 -6.43 10.55 -12.19
C LEU A 31 -5.70 9.22 -12.28
N ARG A 32 -5.93 8.32 -11.31
CA ARG A 32 -5.28 7.00 -11.24
C ARG A 32 -6.03 5.93 -12.03
N PHE A 33 -7.36 5.87 -11.86
CA PHE A 33 -8.19 4.78 -12.39
C PHE A 33 -8.99 5.18 -13.64
N GLY A 34 -8.95 6.45 -14.01
CA GLY A 34 -9.75 6.99 -15.12
C GLY A 34 -11.26 7.12 -14.84
N SER A 35 -11.70 6.73 -13.65
CA SER A 35 -13.09 6.73 -13.22
C SER A 35 -13.25 7.13 -11.75
N HIS A 36 -14.43 7.59 -11.38
CA HIS A 36 -14.77 7.84 -9.98
C HIS A 36 -15.01 6.51 -9.26
N MET A 37 -14.11 6.18 -8.33
CA MET A 37 -14.16 4.93 -7.59
C MET A 37 -15.01 5.08 -6.33
N ARG A 38 -16.09 4.30 -6.22
CA ARG A 38 -16.82 4.13 -4.97
C ARG A 38 -16.05 3.20 -4.04
N ARG A 39 -16.35 3.23 -2.75
CA ARG A 39 -15.68 2.38 -1.76
C ARG A 39 -15.75 0.90 -2.10
N SER A 40 -16.93 0.40 -2.52
CA SER A 40 -17.09 -0.99 -2.94
C SER A 40 -16.17 -1.37 -4.11
N ALA A 41 -16.02 -0.47 -5.11
CA ALA A 41 -15.11 -0.71 -6.23
C ALA A 41 -13.63 -0.73 -5.79
N LEU A 42 -13.25 0.04 -4.77
CA LEU A 42 -11.91 -0.04 -4.17
C LEU A 42 -11.71 -1.36 -3.43
N GLU A 43 -12.72 -1.84 -2.72
CA GLU A 43 -12.72 -3.14 -2.04
C GLU A 43 -12.57 -4.28 -3.07
N ASP A 44 -13.35 -4.24 -4.15
CA ASP A 44 -13.26 -5.22 -5.25
C ASP A 44 -11.87 -5.19 -5.91
N TYR A 45 -11.34 -4.01 -6.19
CA TYR A 45 -9.99 -3.85 -6.74
C TYR A 45 -8.93 -4.47 -5.83
N VAL A 46 -8.95 -4.17 -4.52
CA VAL A 46 -7.97 -4.71 -3.56
C VAL A 46 -8.14 -6.22 -3.37
N ASN A 47 -9.38 -6.70 -3.39
CA ASN A 47 -9.67 -8.14 -3.31
C ASN A 47 -9.21 -8.87 -4.56
N GLY A 48 -9.29 -8.24 -5.72
CA GLY A 48 -8.86 -8.77 -7.02
C GLY A 48 -7.34 -8.84 -7.22
N ILE A 49 -6.52 -8.20 -6.36
CA ILE A 49 -5.06 -8.31 -6.47
C ILE A 49 -4.62 -9.76 -6.24
N ASP A 50 -4.03 -10.36 -7.27
CA ASP A 50 -3.43 -11.69 -7.19
C ASP A 50 -1.96 -11.60 -6.75
N PHE A 51 -1.71 -11.74 -5.46
CA PHE A 51 -0.37 -11.70 -4.88
C PHE A 51 0.52 -12.88 -5.28
N SER A 52 0.04 -13.87 -6.02
CA SER A 52 0.85 -14.96 -6.57
C SER A 52 1.59 -14.51 -7.84
N SER A 53 0.93 -13.76 -8.69
CA SER A 53 1.48 -13.21 -9.95
C SER A 53 1.93 -11.77 -9.78
N ASP A 54 1.08 -10.91 -9.26
CA ASP A 54 1.28 -9.48 -9.13
C ASP A 54 2.31 -9.11 -8.06
N LYS A 55 2.83 -7.89 -8.14
CA LYS A 55 3.66 -7.31 -7.08
C LYS A 55 2.99 -6.04 -6.55
N ALA A 56 2.84 -6.00 -5.25
CA ALA A 56 2.40 -4.82 -4.53
C ALA A 56 3.57 -4.22 -3.75
N LEU A 57 3.81 -2.93 -3.88
CA LEU A 57 4.89 -2.21 -3.22
C LEU A 57 4.30 -1.09 -2.38
N GLY A 58 4.92 -0.81 -1.23
CA GLY A 58 4.45 0.23 -0.34
C GLY A 58 5.54 0.99 0.39
N ILE A 59 5.22 2.20 0.79
CA ILE A 59 6.03 3.01 1.70
C ILE A 59 5.18 3.29 2.92
N TYR A 60 5.76 2.99 4.08
CA TYR A 60 5.18 3.29 5.39
C TYR A 60 5.84 4.51 6.00
N ASP A 61 5.07 5.30 6.73
CA ASP A 61 5.61 6.34 7.61
C ASP A 61 6.08 5.74 8.95
N PRO A 62 6.64 6.55 9.87
CA PRO A 62 7.09 6.06 11.18
C PRO A 62 5.96 5.48 12.04
N GLU A 63 4.72 5.91 11.83
CA GLU A 63 3.52 5.46 12.52
C GLU A 63 2.93 4.19 11.88
N LEU A 64 3.62 3.60 10.91
CA LEU A 64 3.22 2.42 10.15
C LEU A 64 1.92 2.60 9.34
N LYS A 65 1.65 3.83 8.91
CA LYS A 65 0.62 4.14 7.93
C LYS A 65 1.18 3.93 6.52
N LEU A 66 0.43 3.26 5.64
CA LEU A 66 0.80 3.09 4.24
C LEU A 66 0.54 4.41 3.49
N VAL A 67 1.60 5.16 3.19
CA VAL A 67 1.53 6.50 2.60
C VAL A 67 1.83 6.54 1.11
N GLY A 68 2.42 5.48 0.58
CA GLY A 68 2.63 5.26 -0.85
C GLY A 68 2.32 3.83 -1.23
N PHE A 69 1.67 3.64 -2.38
CA PHE A 69 1.30 2.32 -2.89
C PHE A 69 1.53 2.22 -4.40
N THR A 70 2.07 1.08 -4.82
CA THR A 70 2.21 0.72 -6.23
C THR A 70 1.73 -0.70 -6.44
N HIS A 71 0.84 -0.89 -7.40
CA HIS A 71 0.46 -2.19 -7.93
C HIS A 71 1.17 -2.42 -9.26
N VAL A 72 1.76 -3.57 -9.40
CA VAL A 72 2.37 -4.09 -10.63
C VAL A 72 1.54 -5.28 -11.05
N GLY A 73 0.50 -5.05 -11.82
CA GLY A 73 -0.37 -6.08 -12.37
C GLY A 73 0.30 -6.73 -13.58
N ILE A 74 0.50 -8.04 -13.55
CA ILE A 74 1.15 -8.79 -14.62
C ILE A 74 0.10 -9.35 -15.55
N GLU A 75 0.21 -9.08 -16.85
CA GLU A 75 -0.70 -9.63 -17.84
C GLU A 75 -0.65 -11.17 -17.87
N PRO A 76 -1.78 -11.84 -18.12
CA PRO A 76 -1.82 -13.31 -18.16
C PRO A 76 -0.82 -13.94 -19.15
N ALA A 77 -0.48 -13.25 -20.24
CA ALA A 77 0.55 -13.65 -21.16
C ALA A 77 1.98 -13.58 -20.58
N GLY A 78 2.13 -12.96 -19.40
CA GLY A 78 3.34 -12.99 -18.58
C GLY A 78 4.52 -12.15 -19.07
N ARG A 79 4.34 -11.31 -20.11
CA ARG A 79 5.46 -10.54 -20.68
C ARG A 79 5.37 -9.03 -20.45
N CYS A 80 4.24 -8.54 -20.03
CA CYS A 80 3.99 -7.13 -19.77
C CYS A 80 3.39 -6.92 -18.37
N ALA A 81 3.58 -5.74 -17.83
CA ALA A 81 2.93 -5.33 -16.60
C ALA A 81 2.36 -3.92 -16.71
N GLU A 82 1.25 -3.70 -16.03
CA GLU A 82 0.68 -2.40 -15.79
C GLU A 82 1.05 -1.90 -14.39
N LEU A 83 1.44 -0.63 -14.29
CA LEU A 83 1.75 0.02 -13.02
C LEU A 83 0.68 1.03 -12.64
N GLY A 84 0.14 0.88 -11.44
CA GLY A 84 -0.65 1.91 -10.78
C GLY A 84 0.08 2.45 -9.57
N ILE A 85 0.33 3.76 -9.48
CA ILE A 85 1.09 4.41 -8.42
C ILE A 85 0.25 5.49 -7.74
N SER A 86 0.26 5.52 -6.41
CA SER A 86 -0.35 6.59 -5.61
C SER A 86 0.49 6.95 -4.39
N VAL A 87 0.40 8.22 -3.97
CA VAL A 87 1.01 8.75 -2.75
C VAL A 87 0.01 9.69 -2.11
N LEU A 88 -0.21 9.54 -0.81
CA LEU A 88 -1.10 10.44 -0.05
C LEU A 88 -0.63 11.89 -0.16
N PRO A 89 -1.55 12.87 -0.21
CA PRO A 89 -1.24 14.28 -0.45
C PRO A 89 -0.10 14.84 0.42
N GLU A 90 -0.13 14.58 1.72
CA GLU A 90 0.80 15.11 2.72
C GLU A 90 2.23 14.56 2.55
N TYR A 91 2.36 13.45 1.81
CA TYR A 91 3.64 12.75 1.58
C TYR A 91 4.19 12.94 0.17
N ARG A 92 3.54 13.76 -0.66
CA ARG A 92 4.00 14.08 -2.02
C ARG A 92 5.25 14.93 -2.01
N ARG A 93 5.92 15.01 -3.16
CA ARG A 93 7.16 15.79 -3.39
C ARG A 93 8.37 15.34 -2.56
N ARG A 94 8.27 14.20 -1.87
CA ARG A 94 9.35 13.56 -1.10
C ARG A 94 10.10 12.47 -1.88
N GLY A 95 9.82 12.32 -3.19
CA GLY A 95 10.46 11.32 -4.05
C GLY A 95 9.88 9.90 -3.95
N TYR A 96 8.80 9.69 -3.20
CA TYR A 96 8.21 8.37 -2.94
C TYR A 96 7.74 7.66 -4.22
N ALA A 97 7.00 8.34 -5.08
CA ALA A 97 6.56 7.78 -6.35
C ALA A 97 7.74 7.34 -7.23
N GLY A 98 8.82 8.15 -7.26
CA GLY A 98 10.05 7.80 -7.99
C GLY A 98 10.79 6.60 -7.40
N ALA A 99 10.80 6.45 -6.08
CA ALA A 99 11.39 5.29 -5.40
C ALA A 99 10.62 4.02 -5.73
N MET A 100 9.29 4.06 -5.61
CA MET A 100 8.41 2.94 -5.95
C MET A 100 8.49 2.55 -7.43
N LEU A 101 8.52 3.53 -8.35
CA LEU A 101 8.66 3.27 -9.77
C LEU A 101 9.99 2.57 -10.09
N ARG A 102 11.10 3.03 -9.52
CA ARG A 102 12.41 2.36 -9.69
C ARG A 102 12.38 0.92 -9.18
N GLN A 103 11.75 0.70 -8.03
CA GLN A 103 11.61 -0.64 -7.45
C GLN A 103 10.70 -1.53 -8.29
N ALA A 104 9.59 -1.00 -8.83
CA ALA A 104 8.71 -1.73 -9.73
C ALA A 104 9.43 -2.15 -11.02
N LEU A 105 10.19 -1.25 -11.65
CA LEU A 105 11.01 -1.56 -12.82
C LEU A 105 12.08 -2.60 -12.52
N HIS A 106 12.65 -2.56 -11.32
CA HIS A 106 13.61 -3.57 -10.89
C HIS A 106 12.94 -4.95 -10.77
N HIS A 107 11.75 -5.03 -10.15
CA HIS A 107 10.99 -6.28 -10.09
C HIS A 107 10.60 -6.79 -11.49
N ALA A 108 10.14 -5.89 -12.36
CA ALA A 108 9.83 -6.23 -13.74
C ALA A 108 11.03 -6.89 -14.46
N ALA A 109 12.24 -6.36 -14.26
CA ALA A 109 13.46 -6.90 -14.83
C ALA A 109 13.81 -8.31 -14.29
N HIS A 110 13.48 -8.60 -13.04
CA HIS A 110 13.71 -9.91 -12.41
C HIS A 110 12.63 -10.94 -12.76
N LEU A 111 11.44 -10.48 -13.15
CA LEU A 111 10.35 -11.33 -13.63
C LEU A 111 10.43 -11.59 -15.15
N ASP A 112 11.53 -11.19 -15.78
CA ASP A 112 11.78 -11.34 -17.22
C ASP A 112 10.70 -10.69 -18.10
N LEU A 113 10.06 -9.62 -17.60
CA LEU A 113 9.08 -8.87 -18.37
C LEU A 113 9.77 -8.08 -19.48
N ASP A 114 9.12 -7.96 -20.62
CA ASP A 114 9.64 -7.20 -21.76
C ASP A 114 9.29 -5.71 -21.64
N ARG A 115 8.10 -5.40 -21.15
CA ARG A 115 7.58 -4.02 -21.13
C ARG A 115 6.71 -3.73 -19.93
N VAL A 116 6.75 -2.48 -19.51
CA VAL A 116 5.91 -1.93 -18.43
C VAL A 116 5.12 -0.77 -18.99
N TYR A 117 3.82 -0.70 -18.65
CA TYR A 117 2.89 0.34 -19.02
C TYR A 117 2.41 1.10 -17.79
N VAL A 118 2.07 2.36 -17.98
CA VAL A 118 1.35 3.19 -17.02
C VAL A 118 0.28 3.95 -17.76
N TYR A 119 -0.98 3.74 -17.41
CA TYR A 119 -2.11 4.46 -17.95
C TYR A 119 -2.48 5.60 -16.99
N PHE A 120 -2.71 6.78 -17.51
CA PHE A 120 -3.10 7.95 -16.71
C PHE A 120 -3.77 9.00 -17.55
N ARG A 121 -4.54 9.89 -16.91
CA ARG A 121 -5.14 11.05 -17.58
C ARG A 121 -4.09 12.10 -17.89
N ILE A 122 -4.19 12.79 -19.04
CA ILE A 122 -3.25 13.87 -19.43
C ILE A 122 -3.18 14.98 -18.38
N ALA A 123 -4.27 15.20 -17.63
CA ALA A 123 -4.34 16.14 -16.50
C ALA A 123 -3.41 15.73 -15.33
N ASN A 124 -2.95 14.47 -15.27
CA ASN A 124 -2.01 14.01 -14.25
C ASN A 124 -0.56 14.45 -14.57
N LEU A 125 -0.34 15.76 -14.50
CA LEU A 125 0.98 16.34 -14.77
C LEU A 125 2.11 15.79 -13.89
N PRO A 126 1.89 15.47 -12.59
CA PRO A 126 2.90 14.82 -11.78
C PRO A 126 3.32 13.46 -12.34
N MET A 127 2.37 12.62 -12.80
CA MET A 127 2.65 11.32 -13.39
C MET A 127 3.36 11.46 -14.73
N MET A 128 2.93 12.40 -15.57
CA MET A 128 3.58 12.74 -16.84
C MET A 128 5.06 13.06 -16.63
N ARG A 129 5.37 13.93 -15.66
CA ARG A 129 6.76 14.31 -15.31
C ARG A 129 7.55 13.13 -14.78
N LEU A 130 6.94 12.29 -13.93
CA LEU A 130 7.56 11.10 -13.38
C LEU A 130 7.94 10.10 -14.47
N ALA A 131 7.01 9.81 -15.39
CA ALA A 131 7.22 8.91 -16.51
C ALA A 131 8.34 9.40 -17.44
N ARG A 132 8.31 10.68 -17.83
CA ARG A 132 9.40 11.30 -18.64
C ARG A 132 10.75 11.18 -17.96
N LYS A 133 10.85 11.54 -16.67
CA LYS A 133 12.10 11.45 -15.89
C LYS A 133 12.61 10.02 -15.77
N ALA A 134 11.71 9.04 -15.76
CA ALA A 134 12.06 7.63 -15.72
C ALA A 134 12.37 7.04 -17.11
N GLY A 135 12.29 7.85 -18.19
CA GLY A 135 12.61 7.44 -19.56
C GLY A 135 11.55 6.54 -20.19
N PHE A 136 10.27 6.79 -19.90
CA PHE A 136 9.15 6.18 -20.62
C PHE A 136 8.89 6.94 -21.91
N ALA A 137 8.55 6.21 -22.96
CA ALA A 137 7.91 6.76 -24.14
C ALA A 137 6.44 7.02 -23.82
N ILE A 138 5.90 8.18 -24.20
CA ILE A 138 4.54 8.57 -23.88
C ILE A 138 3.75 8.78 -25.16
N GLY A 139 2.68 8.00 -25.35
CA GLY A 139 1.64 8.20 -26.33
C GLY A 139 0.45 8.91 -25.67
N ILE A 140 -0.24 9.75 -26.45
CA ILE A 140 -1.45 10.46 -26.01
C ILE A 140 -2.57 10.08 -26.96
N ASP A 141 -3.73 9.73 -26.40
CA ASP A 141 -4.95 9.46 -27.12
C ASP A 141 -6.12 10.19 -26.42
N GLY A 142 -6.61 11.26 -27.04
CA GLY A 142 -7.64 12.11 -26.46
C GLY A 142 -7.23 12.66 -25.08
N SER A 143 -7.98 12.30 -24.05
CA SER A 143 -7.74 12.72 -22.64
C SER A 143 -6.87 11.75 -21.86
N GLU A 144 -6.38 10.68 -22.48
CA GLU A 144 -5.58 9.64 -21.85
C GLU A 144 -4.15 9.65 -22.35
N ALA A 145 -3.24 9.19 -21.53
CA ALA A 145 -1.84 8.98 -21.87
C ALA A 145 -1.41 7.57 -21.46
N VAL A 146 -0.63 6.95 -22.32
CA VAL A 146 0.00 5.67 -22.08
C VAL A 146 1.51 5.88 -22.08
N ALA A 147 2.12 5.69 -20.94
CA ALA A 147 3.57 5.64 -20.84
C ALA A 147 4.05 4.19 -20.93
N SER A 148 4.99 3.91 -21.81
CA SER A 148 5.56 2.56 -21.97
C SER A 148 7.07 2.59 -21.85
N LYS A 149 7.63 1.54 -21.26
CA LYS A 149 9.08 1.39 -21.16
C LYS A 149 9.49 -0.05 -21.35
N GLN A 150 10.48 -0.27 -22.21
CA GLN A 150 11.15 -1.56 -22.36
C GLN A 150 11.97 -1.86 -21.10
N VAL A 151 11.84 -3.06 -20.56
CA VAL A 151 12.54 -3.50 -19.36
C VAL A 151 13.90 -4.08 -19.77
N LYS A 152 14.97 -3.53 -19.21
CA LYS A 152 16.32 -4.11 -19.41
C LYS A 152 16.44 -5.35 -18.54
N LYS A 153 16.58 -6.51 -19.18
CA LYS A 153 16.76 -7.80 -18.50
C LYS A 153 18.05 -7.80 -17.69
N VAL A 154 17.97 -8.35 -16.47
CA VAL A 154 19.11 -8.49 -15.59
C VAL A 154 19.71 -9.88 -15.75
N PRO A 155 21.02 -10.02 -16.04
CA PRO A 155 21.65 -11.32 -16.13
C PRO A 155 21.45 -12.16 -14.87
N PRO A 156 21.20 -13.47 -14.94
CA PRO A 156 20.89 -14.34 -13.80
C PRO A 156 21.90 -14.26 -12.64
N ARG A 157 23.15 -14.03 -12.95
CA ARG A 157 24.26 -13.98 -11.99
C ARG A 157 24.21 -12.82 -11.00
N LYS A 158 23.42 -11.75 -11.27
CA LYS A 158 23.24 -10.59 -10.37
C LYS A 158 21.92 -10.64 -9.59
N GLN A 159 21.04 -11.56 -9.94
CA GLN A 159 19.69 -11.66 -9.36
C GLN A 159 19.72 -12.04 -7.88
N TRP A 160 20.43 -13.10 -7.51
CA TRP A 160 20.39 -13.65 -6.15
C TRP A 160 20.86 -12.67 -5.05
N ARG A 161 21.87 -11.82 -5.34
CA ARG A 161 22.39 -10.84 -4.38
C ARG A 161 21.36 -9.73 -4.10
N ALA A 162 20.73 -9.23 -5.14
CA ALA A 162 19.73 -8.17 -5.01
C ALA A 162 18.45 -8.68 -4.32
N ASP A 163 18.08 -9.93 -4.55
CA ASP A 163 16.90 -10.56 -3.93
C ASP A 163 17.14 -10.89 -2.46
N ALA A 164 18.34 -11.33 -2.08
CA ALA A 164 18.72 -11.59 -0.70
C ALA A 164 18.65 -10.32 0.17
N VAL A 165 19.24 -9.21 -0.31
CA VAL A 165 19.21 -7.93 0.41
C VAL A 165 17.78 -7.41 0.58
N ARG A 166 16.94 -7.54 -0.46
CA ARG A 166 15.54 -7.11 -0.39
C ARG A 166 14.69 -7.99 0.51
N SER A 167 14.92 -9.30 0.49
CA SER A 167 14.20 -10.22 1.39
C SER A 167 14.46 -9.88 2.85
N ILE A 168 15.68 -9.53 3.23
CA ILE A 168 16.03 -9.09 4.57
C ILE A 168 15.30 -7.79 4.93
N ALA A 169 15.34 -6.77 4.07
CA ALA A 169 14.68 -5.49 4.30
C ALA A 169 13.15 -5.65 4.43
N SER A 170 12.53 -6.46 3.58
CA SER A 170 11.09 -6.78 3.66
C SER A 170 10.75 -7.56 4.94
N CYS A 171 11.62 -8.45 5.40
CA CYS A 171 11.44 -9.20 6.63
C CYS A 171 11.42 -8.26 7.85
N VAL A 172 12.34 -7.29 7.92
CA VAL A 172 12.39 -6.29 9.01
C VAL A 172 11.12 -5.44 9.04
N THR A 173 10.63 -4.99 7.89
CA THR A 173 9.39 -4.20 7.84
C THR A 173 8.17 -5.02 8.25
N ARG A 174 8.08 -6.29 7.80
CA ARG A 174 7.02 -7.22 8.22
C ARG A 174 7.05 -7.46 9.73
N PHE A 175 8.22 -7.59 10.32
CA PHE A 175 8.37 -7.78 11.76
C PHE A 175 7.88 -6.55 12.53
N LYS A 176 8.26 -5.33 12.11
CA LYS A 176 7.78 -4.08 12.72
C LYS A 176 6.26 -3.93 12.60
N VAL A 177 5.68 -4.23 11.44
CA VAL A 177 4.21 -4.17 11.24
C VAL A 177 3.50 -5.21 12.11
N ALA A 178 4.03 -6.43 12.20
CA ALA A 178 3.49 -7.49 13.06
C ALA A 178 3.59 -7.12 14.54
N GLU A 179 4.71 -6.55 14.97
CA GLU A 179 4.91 -6.09 16.36
C GLU A 179 3.93 -4.95 16.72
N ALA A 180 3.73 -3.97 15.83
CA ALA A 180 2.77 -2.90 16.08
C ALA A 180 1.33 -3.42 16.13
N ALA A 181 0.96 -4.37 15.25
CA ALA A 181 -0.35 -5.02 15.27
C ALA A 181 -0.57 -5.80 16.58
N PHE A 182 0.45 -6.51 17.05
CA PHE A 182 0.42 -7.24 18.32
C PHE A 182 0.28 -6.30 19.52
N ARG A 183 1.06 -5.20 19.57
CA ARG A 183 0.93 -4.15 20.61
C ARG A 183 -0.47 -3.54 20.62
N GLY A 184 -1.04 -3.23 19.44
CA GLY A 184 -2.40 -2.71 19.32
C GLY A 184 -3.47 -3.70 19.77
N MET A 185 -3.27 -4.99 19.56
CA MET A 185 -4.16 -6.06 20.02
C MET A 185 -4.09 -6.21 21.55
N CYS A 186 -2.89 -6.20 22.13
CA CYS A 186 -2.69 -6.25 23.58
C CYS A 186 -3.30 -5.03 24.27
N ALA A 187 -3.11 -3.81 23.72
CA ALA A 187 -3.71 -2.59 24.27
C ALA A 187 -5.24 -2.67 24.26
N ARG A 188 -5.85 -3.16 23.16
CA ARG A 188 -7.31 -3.35 23.07
C ARG A 188 -7.83 -4.42 24.04
N ALA A 189 -7.06 -5.50 24.23
CA ALA A 189 -7.40 -6.54 25.21
C ALA A 189 -7.36 -6.00 26.64
N LEU A 190 -6.33 -5.23 26.99
CA LEU A 190 -6.22 -4.57 28.31
C LEU A 190 -7.36 -3.59 28.58
N VAL A 191 -7.74 -2.78 27.60
CA VAL A 191 -8.90 -1.86 27.72
C VAL A 191 -10.20 -2.64 27.91
N ARG A 192 -10.39 -3.76 27.21
CA ARG A 192 -11.57 -4.63 27.40
C ARG A 192 -11.60 -5.27 28.78
N LEU A 193 -10.46 -5.73 29.29
CA LEU A 193 -10.33 -6.28 30.64
C LEU A 193 -10.60 -5.19 31.71
N ALA A 194 -10.01 -4.02 31.55
CA ALA A 194 -10.25 -2.88 32.45
C ALA A 194 -11.75 -2.49 32.50
N ARG A 195 -12.43 -2.46 31.34
CA ARG A 195 -13.89 -2.21 31.28
C ARG A 195 -14.70 -3.29 32.00
N LYS A 196 -14.33 -4.58 31.85
CA LYS A 196 -15.03 -5.67 32.55
C LYS A 196 -14.83 -5.59 34.08
N VAL A 197 -13.61 -5.31 34.53
CA VAL A 197 -13.31 -5.12 35.97
C VAL A 197 -14.06 -3.91 36.54
N TRP A 198 -14.13 -2.81 35.78
CA TRP A 198 -14.85 -1.61 36.20
C TRP A 198 -16.36 -1.82 36.25
N ALA A 199 -16.95 -2.51 35.30
CA ALA A 199 -18.37 -2.87 35.29
C ALA A 199 -18.71 -3.83 36.44
N GLY A 200 -17.84 -4.76 36.80
CA GLY A 200 -18.01 -5.65 37.93
C GLY A 200 -17.99 -4.92 39.28
N ARG A 201 -17.08 -3.94 39.45
CA ARG A 201 -17.03 -3.09 40.65
C ARG A 201 -18.27 -2.20 40.80
N TRP A 202 -18.80 -1.67 39.70
CA TRP A 202 -20.03 -0.85 39.73
C TRP A 202 -21.27 -1.65 40.14
N TRP A 203 -21.36 -2.91 39.72
CA TRP A 203 -22.42 -3.81 40.12
C TRP A 203 -22.34 -4.18 41.60
N MET A 204 -21.15 -4.35 42.15
CA MET A 204 -20.94 -4.63 43.58
C MET A 204 -21.32 -3.40 44.49
N PHE A 205 -20.96 -2.19 44.03
CA PHE A 205 -21.35 -0.93 44.75
C PHE A 205 -22.88 -0.75 44.80
N ARG A 206 -23.55 -1.11 43.72
CA ARG A 206 -25.02 -0.99 43.64
C ARG A 206 -25.75 -1.99 44.53
N LYS A 207 -25.18 -3.15 44.82
CA LYS A 207 -25.73 -4.13 45.78
C LYS A 207 -25.57 -3.69 47.23
N ILE A 208 -24.46 -3.05 47.58
CA ILE A 208 -24.22 -2.56 48.95
C ILE A 208 -25.16 -1.42 49.32
N THR A 209 -25.42 -0.51 48.38
CA THR A 209 -26.37 0.64 48.66
C THR A 209 -27.84 0.25 48.60
N ALA A 210 -28.21 -0.91 48.08
CA ALA A 210 -29.60 -1.40 48.10
C ALA A 210 -29.97 -2.18 49.37
N SER A 211 -28.97 -2.57 50.20
CA SER A 211 -29.18 -3.34 51.44
C SER A 211 -29.39 -2.43 52.66
N GLU A 212 -29.25 -1.12 52.56
CA GLU A 212 -29.43 -0.17 53.67
C GLU A 212 -30.68 0.69 53.50
N ARG A 213 -31.86 0.11 53.24
CA ARG A 213 -33.11 0.81 53.46
C ARG A 213 -33.71 0.32 54.80
N PRO A 214 -33.81 1.15 55.81
CA PRO A 214 -34.49 0.79 57.03
C PRO A 214 -35.97 0.65 56.73
N THR A 215 -36.54 -0.49 57.14
CA THR A 215 -38.00 -0.69 57.27
C THR A 215 -38.48 0.15 58.43
N GLY A 216 -39.17 1.21 58.14
CA GLY A 216 -39.99 1.98 59.04
C GLY A 216 -41.38 2.18 58.47
#